data_33c9b0e43deee0280853ef9c906eceb1
#
_entry.id   33c9b0e43deee0280853ef9c906eceb1
#
_cell.length_a   1.000
_cell.length_b   1.000
_cell.length_c   1.000
_cell.angle_alpha   90.00
_cell.angle_beta   90.00
_cell.angle_gamma   90.00
#
_symmetry.space_group_name_H-M   'P 1'
#
loop_
_entity.id
_entity.type
_entity.pdbx_description
1 polymer ?
#
loop_
_entity_poly.entity_id
_entity_poly.type
_entity_poly.pdbx_seq_one_letter_code
_entity_poly.pdbx_strand_id
1 'polypeptide(L)'
;MERKVGDIFEYDGVKLRVEEGTLMCNGCFFKYSSKCDESIQKRGECQSASRSDVGVVFVKVEEKDMEESIKNDRKDGKLMWELLPLPTLEKVVEVYTRGAEKYGPDNWQHLPDGYRRYKAAMFRHLVEYEKGNEFDPETGCHHLAQVAWNAIAILHIKTENI
;
A
#
# COMPACT_ATOMS: atom_id res chain seq x y z
N MET A 1 26.04 -24.72 5.12
CA MET A 1 24.65 -24.44 5.54
C MET A 1 23.77 -24.75 4.34
N GLU A 2 22.87 -25.69 4.47
CA GLU A 2 21.94 -26.10 3.40
C GLU A 2 20.95 -24.95 3.11
N ARG A 3 20.76 -24.61 1.83
CA ARG A 3 19.81 -23.57 1.39
C ARG A 3 18.53 -24.24 0.93
N LYS A 4 17.40 -23.65 1.28
CA LYS A 4 16.07 -24.16 0.92
C LYS A 4 15.63 -23.59 -0.42
N VAL A 5 14.73 -24.28 -1.11
CA VAL A 5 14.05 -23.78 -2.30
C VAL A 5 13.34 -22.47 -1.95
N GLY A 6 13.54 -21.45 -2.78
CA GLY A 6 13.05 -20.09 -2.57
C GLY A 6 14.07 -19.14 -1.91
N ASP A 7 15.14 -19.63 -1.28
CA ASP A 7 16.17 -18.78 -0.72
C ASP A 7 16.86 -17.95 -1.79
N ILE A 8 17.12 -16.67 -1.48
CA ILE A 8 17.91 -15.77 -2.31
C ILE A 8 19.20 -15.45 -1.58
N PHE A 9 20.32 -15.51 -2.27
CA PHE A 9 21.64 -15.19 -1.72
C PHE A 9 22.54 -14.54 -2.77
N GLU A 10 23.58 -13.87 -2.30
CA GLU A 10 24.57 -13.24 -3.18
C GLU A 10 25.83 -14.12 -3.29
N TYR A 11 26.32 -14.27 -4.50
CA TYR A 11 27.57 -14.96 -4.81
C TYR A 11 28.33 -14.16 -5.88
N ASP A 12 29.56 -13.72 -5.55
CA ASP A 12 30.40 -12.89 -6.41
C ASP A 12 29.67 -11.67 -7.02
N GLY A 13 28.83 -10.97 -6.19
CA GLY A 13 28.07 -9.82 -6.64
C GLY A 13 26.82 -10.17 -7.47
N VAL A 14 26.51 -11.44 -7.65
CA VAL A 14 25.32 -11.89 -8.39
C VAL A 14 24.29 -12.44 -7.41
N LYS A 15 23.05 -11.97 -7.48
CA LYS A 15 21.94 -12.54 -6.70
C LYS A 15 21.44 -13.81 -7.38
N LEU A 16 21.35 -14.87 -6.60
CA LEU A 16 20.93 -16.20 -7.04
C LEU A 16 19.75 -16.67 -6.20
N ARG A 17 18.77 -17.31 -6.83
CA ARG A 17 17.63 -17.97 -6.18
C ARG A 17 17.82 -19.48 -6.24
N VAL A 18 17.44 -20.16 -5.18
CA VAL A 18 17.42 -21.62 -5.09
C VAL A 18 16.10 -22.13 -5.67
N GLU A 19 16.14 -22.91 -6.72
CA GLU A 19 14.97 -23.54 -7.35
C GLU A 19 15.08 -25.05 -7.33
N GLU A 20 13.94 -25.75 -7.43
CA GLU A 20 13.96 -27.21 -7.56
C GLU A 20 14.71 -27.61 -8.82
N GLY A 21 15.70 -28.51 -8.67
CA GLY A 21 16.47 -29.03 -9.77
C GLY A 21 15.69 -30.11 -10.49
N THR A 22 15.43 -29.90 -11.78
CA THR A 22 15.11 -30.95 -12.69
C THR A 22 16.40 -31.65 -13.14
N LEU A 23 16.34 -32.74 -13.88
CA LEU A 23 17.49 -33.55 -14.27
C LEU A 23 18.72 -32.73 -14.73
N MET A 24 19.88 -32.98 -14.11
CA MET A 24 21.23 -32.56 -14.55
C MET A 24 21.51 -31.05 -14.67
N CYS A 25 21.33 -30.28 -13.61
CA CYS A 25 21.76 -28.86 -13.56
C CYS A 25 21.24 -27.99 -14.73
N ASN A 26 20.14 -28.37 -15.38
CA ASN A 26 19.53 -27.51 -16.39
C ASN A 26 19.05 -26.21 -15.77
N GLY A 27 19.46 -25.05 -16.32
CA GLY A 27 19.15 -23.75 -15.80
C GLY A 27 20.05 -23.28 -14.66
N CYS A 28 20.96 -24.10 -14.13
CA CYS A 28 21.84 -23.69 -13.04
C CYS A 28 22.88 -22.66 -13.51
N PHE A 29 23.03 -21.56 -12.76
CA PHE A 29 24.03 -20.52 -12.99
C PHE A 29 25.47 -21.04 -13.08
N PHE A 30 25.78 -22.11 -12.33
CA PHE A 30 27.10 -22.70 -12.27
C PHE A 30 27.33 -23.85 -13.28
N LYS A 31 26.34 -24.18 -14.12
CA LYS A 31 26.49 -25.18 -15.15
C LYS A 31 27.68 -24.85 -16.06
N TYR A 32 28.57 -25.79 -16.24
CA TYR A 32 29.82 -25.65 -17.02
C TYR A 32 30.87 -24.69 -16.41
N SER A 33 30.69 -24.27 -15.16
CA SER A 33 31.71 -23.47 -14.47
C SER A 33 32.66 -24.37 -13.69
N SER A 34 33.97 -24.08 -13.78
CA SER A 34 34.99 -24.71 -12.90
C SER A 34 34.73 -24.40 -11.41
N LYS A 35 33.93 -23.37 -11.13
CA LYS A 35 33.51 -22.99 -9.79
C LYS A 35 32.36 -23.87 -9.23
N CYS A 36 31.84 -24.82 -10.00
CA CYS A 36 30.76 -25.68 -9.53
C CYS A 36 31.20 -26.52 -8.32
N ASP A 37 32.37 -27.13 -8.39
CA ASP A 37 32.89 -27.99 -7.32
C ASP A 37 33.37 -27.21 -6.11
N GLU A 38 34.10 -26.08 -6.29
CA GLU A 38 34.58 -25.24 -5.20
C GLU A 38 33.45 -24.55 -4.42
N SER A 39 32.34 -24.37 -5.06
CA SER A 39 31.22 -23.59 -4.52
C SER A 39 30.20 -24.43 -3.74
N ILE A 40 30.26 -25.77 -3.81
CA ILE A 40 29.35 -26.62 -3.03
C ILE A 40 29.46 -26.31 -1.53
N GLN A 41 30.65 -26.14 -0.98
CA GLN A 41 30.85 -25.79 0.42
C GLN A 41 30.41 -24.36 0.78
N LYS A 42 30.49 -23.42 -0.16
CA LYS A 42 30.13 -22.02 0.07
C LYS A 42 28.65 -21.73 -0.20
N ARG A 43 28.01 -22.50 -1.08
CA ARG A 43 26.62 -22.31 -1.52
C ARG A 43 25.61 -23.20 -0.85
N GLY A 44 26.07 -24.25 -0.19
CA GLY A 44 25.26 -25.37 0.23
C GLY A 44 25.19 -26.44 -0.85
N GLU A 45 24.80 -27.63 -0.47
CA GLU A 45 24.75 -28.80 -1.32
C GLU A 45 23.63 -28.66 -2.36
N CYS A 46 23.92 -28.98 -3.60
CA CYS A 46 22.94 -28.87 -4.69
C CYS A 46 22.36 -30.20 -5.17
N GLN A 47 22.95 -31.31 -4.76
CA GLN A 47 22.50 -32.64 -5.20
C GLN A 47 21.66 -33.35 -4.14
N SER A 48 20.63 -34.06 -4.55
CA SER A 48 19.73 -34.77 -3.62
C SER A 48 20.43 -35.86 -2.79
N ALA A 49 21.58 -36.38 -3.24
CA ALA A 49 22.35 -37.36 -2.48
C ALA A 49 23.00 -36.82 -1.21
N SER A 50 23.23 -35.51 -1.15
CA SER A 50 23.86 -34.80 -0.03
C SER A 50 22.91 -33.81 0.66
N ARG A 51 21.63 -33.79 0.27
CA ARG A 51 20.59 -32.94 0.85
C ARG A 51 19.54 -33.76 1.58
N SER A 52 18.86 -33.13 2.53
CA SER A 52 17.72 -33.71 3.22
C SER A 52 16.41 -33.64 2.44
N ASP A 53 16.37 -32.84 1.37
CA ASP A 53 15.20 -32.59 0.52
C ASP A 53 15.47 -32.98 -0.96
N VAL A 54 14.87 -32.27 -1.90
CA VAL A 54 15.07 -32.43 -3.35
C VAL A 54 16.36 -31.77 -3.82
N GLY A 55 16.92 -32.23 -4.94
CA GLY A 55 18.03 -31.55 -5.61
C GLY A 55 17.61 -30.15 -6.04
N VAL A 56 18.55 -29.18 -5.99
CA VAL A 56 18.28 -27.80 -6.34
C VAL A 56 19.26 -27.27 -7.39
N VAL A 57 18.84 -26.25 -8.10
CA VAL A 57 19.64 -25.42 -9.00
C VAL A 57 19.67 -23.98 -8.51
N PHE A 58 20.71 -23.25 -8.87
CA PHE A 58 20.87 -21.85 -8.55
C PHE A 58 20.64 -21.02 -9.81
N VAL A 59 19.60 -20.20 -9.82
CA VAL A 59 19.21 -19.42 -10.98
C VAL A 59 19.53 -17.94 -10.71
N LYS A 60 20.09 -17.26 -11.71
CA LYS A 60 20.33 -15.82 -11.59
C LYS A 60 18.99 -15.09 -11.45
N VAL A 61 18.88 -14.26 -10.41
CA VAL A 61 17.74 -13.38 -10.23
C VAL A 61 17.92 -12.15 -11.13
N GLU A 62 17.04 -11.97 -12.10
CA GLU A 62 16.98 -10.75 -12.88
C GLU A 62 16.22 -9.67 -12.11
N GLU A 63 16.52 -8.39 -12.37
CA GLU A 63 15.82 -7.26 -11.69
C GLU A 63 14.30 -7.36 -11.89
N LYS A 64 13.85 -7.87 -13.04
CA LYS A 64 12.45 -8.10 -13.34
C LYS A 64 11.78 -9.12 -12.40
N ASP A 65 12.51 -10.17 -12.01
CA ASP A 65 12.01 -11.19 -11.09
C ASP A 65 11.89 -10.66 -9.65
N MET A 66 12.69 -9.66 -9.30
CA MET A 66 12.60 -8.97 -8.02
C MET A 66 11.39 -8.04 -7.96
N GLU A 67 11.03 -7.38 -9.05
CA GLU A 67 9.80 -6.58 -9.14
C GLU A 67 8.53 -7.45 -9.06
N GLU A 68 8.57 -8.66 -9.59
CA GLU A 68 7.44 -9.61 -9.52
C GLU A 68 7.25 -10.22 -8.12
N SER A 69 8.30 -10.30 -7.30
CA SER A 69 8.21 -10.78 -5.91
C SER A 69 7.70 -9.72 -4.94
N ILE A 70 7.66 -8.45 -5.33
CA ILE A 70 6.99 -7.39 -4.59
C ILE A 70 5.49 -7.64 -4.73
N LYS A 71 4.80 -7.82 -3.59
CA LYS A 71 3.36 -7.98 -3.56
C LYS A 71 2.69 -6.92 -4.44
N ASN A 72 2.15 -7.36 -5.56
CA ASN A 72 1.63 -6.49 -6.60
C ASN A 72 0.16 -6.13 -6.33
N ASP A 73 -0.10 -5.68 -5.11
CA ASP A 73 -1.40 -5.25 -4.63
C ASP A 73 -1.86 -3.91 -5.24
N ARG A 74 -0.96 -3.25 -6.00
CA ARG A 74 -1.21 -1.97 -6.68
C ARG A 74 -1.54 -2.12 -8.18
N LYS A 75 -1.34 -3.31 -8.77
CA LYS A 75 -1.83 -3.63 -10.11
C LYS A 75 -3.30 -4.03 -9.96
N ASP A 76 -4.15 -3.77 -10.92
CA ASP A 76 -5.56 -4.16 -10.99
C ASP A 76 -6.59 -3.11 -10.51
N GLY A 77 -6.24 -1.81 -10.52
CA GLY A 77 -7.19 -0.74 -10.22
C GLY A 77 -7.64 -0.66 -8.76
N LYS A 78 -6.94 -1.34 -7.84
CA LYS A 78 -7.22 -1.23 -6.41
C LYS A 78 -6.87 0.15 -5.88
N LEU A 79 -7.74 0.70 -5.05
CA LEU A 79 -7.51 1.99 -4.40
C LEU A 79 -6.40 1.88 -3.37
N MET A 80 -5.47 2.83 -3.41
CA MET A 80 -4.34 2.92 -2.49
C MET A 80 -4.73 3.69 -1.24
N TRP A 81 -5.44 3.04 -0.32
CA TRP A 81 -5.92 3.65 0.93
C TRP A 81 -4.78 4.11 1.84
N GLU A 82 -3.61 3.51 1.71
CA GLU A 82 -2.40 3.88 2.45
C GLU A 82 -1.86 5.27 2.12
N LEU A 83 -2.31 5.88 1.02
CA LEU A 83 -1.96 7.26 0.66
C LEU A 83 -2.77 8.31 1.43
N LEU A 84 -3.85 7.90 2.10
CA LEU A 84 -4.65 8.84 2.88
C LEU A 84 -3.91 9.21 4.18
N PRO A 85 -3.75 10.51 4.47
CA PRO A 85 -3.17 10.97 5.72
C PRO A 85 -4.19 10.83 6.85
N LEU A 86 -4.34 9.62 7.41
CA LEU A 86 -5.34 9.30 8.42
C LEU A 86 -5.37 10.26 9.62
N PRO A 87 -4.21 10.71 10.19
CA PRO A 87 -4.23 11.70 11.26
C PRO A 87 -4.86 13.05 10.86
N THR A 88 -4.75 13.44 9.58
CA THR A 88 -5.41 14.64 9.06
C THR A 88 -6.90 14.42 8.89
N LEU A 89 -7.32 13.20 8.47
CA LEU A 89 -8.74 12.86 8.35
C LEU A 89 -9.46 12.84 9.69
N GLU A 90 -8.78 12.59 10.81
CA GLU A 90 -9.39 12.71 12.16
C GLU A 90 -10.00 14.10 12.38
N LYS A 91 -9.42 15.16 11.82
CA LYS A 91 -10.00 16.51 11.89
C LYS A 91 -11.34 16.62 11.16
N VAL A 92 -11.51 15.87 10.08
CA VAL A 92 -12.79 15.80 9.36
C VAL A 92 -13.81 14.97 10.14
N VAL A 93 -13.36 13.86 10.75
CA VAL A 93 -14.20 13.03 11.63
C VAL A 93 -14.70 13.84 12.85
N GLU A 94 -13.87 14.74 13.39
CA GLU A 94 -14.27 15.66 14.46
C GLU A 94 -15.49 16.51 14.03
N VAL A 95 -15.52 17.03 12.80
CA VAL A 95 -16.67 17.78 12.28
C VAL A 95 -17.93 16.91 12.23
N TYR A 96 -17.81 15.65 11.77
CA TYR A 96 -18.93 14.70 11.81
C TYR A 96 -19.44 14.47 13.23
N THR A 97 -18.52 14.30 14.18
CA THR A 97 -18.86 14.06 15.59
C THR A 97 -19.61 15.24 16.19
N ARG A 98 -19.08 16.46 16.01
CA ARG A 98 -19.76 17.69 16.49
C ARG A 98 -21.13 17.90 15.85
N GLY A 99 -21.24 17.58 14.55
CA GLY A 99 -22.54 17.62 13.86
C GLY A 99 -23.52 16.60 14.40
N ALA A 100 -23.09 15.38 14.69
CA ALA A 100 -23.92 14.32 15.26
C ALA A 100 -24.37 14.65 16.70
N GLU A 101 -23.52 15.24 17.54
CA GLU A 101 -23.85 15.72 18.88
C GLU A 101 -24.97 16.78 18.83
N LYS A 102 -24.94 17.67 17.84
CA LYS A 102 -25.89 18.78 17.73
C LYS A 102 -27.21 18.41 17.05
N TYR A 103 -27.15 17.56 16.02
CA TYR A 103 -28.28 17.31 15.12
C TYR A 103 -28.71 15.84 15.02
N GLY A 104 -28.00 14.94 15.68
CA GLY A 104 -28.15 13.50 15.56
C GLY A 104 -27.30 12.90 14.45
N PRO A 105 -26.90 11.63 14.62
CA PRO A 105 -26.11 10.91 13.61
C PRO A 105 -26.88 10.86 12.28
N ASP A 106 -26.17 10.94 11.18
CA ASP A 106 -26.67 10.86 9.80
C ASP A 106 -27.71 11.90 9.36
N ASN A 107 -28.13 12.81 10.24
CA ASN A 107 -29.09 13.85 9.90
C ASN A 107 -28.64 14.73 8.70
N TRP A 108 -27.35 14.87 8.51
CA TRP A 108 -26.76 15.63 7.39
C TRP A 108 -27.15 15.07 6.02
N GLN A 109 -27.46 13.77 5.90
CA GLN A 109 -27.87 13.11 4.66
C GLN A 109 -29.29 13.51 4.23
N HIS A 110 -30.11 13.92 5.18
CA HIS A 110 -31.52 14.22 4.98
C HIS A 110 -31.84 15.73 4.92
N LEU A 111 -30.81 16.57 4.88
CA LEU A 111 -30.99 18.01 4.90
C LEU A 111 -31.69 18.51 3.63
N PRO A 112 -32.87 19.13 3.71
CA PRO A 112 -33.52 19.72 2.53
C PRO A 112 -32.60 20.74 1.84
N ASP A 113 -32.49 20.68 0.51
CA ASP A 113 -31.56 21.50 -0.30
C ASP A 113 -30.09 21.40 0.17
N GLY A 114 -29.70 20.20 0.65
CA GLY A 114 -28.37 19.93 1.24
C GLY A 114 -27.23 20.36 0.33
N TYR A 115 -27.32 20.07 -0.97
CA TYR A 115 -26.30 20.45 -1.96
C TYR A 115 -25.96 21.96 -1.90
N ARG A 116 -26.97 22.82 -1.99
CA ARG A 116 -26.76 24.29 -1.96
C ARG A 116 -26.26 24.76 -0.61
N ARG A 117 -26.81 24.21 0.47
CA ARG A 117 -26.48 24.61 1.83
C ARG A 117 -25.05 24.22 2.18
N TYR A 118 -24.61 23.00 1.86
CA TYR A 118 -23.21 22.57 2.10
C TYR A 118 -22.24 23.31 1.20
N LYS A 119 -22.60 23.58 -0.06
CA LYS A 119 -21.76 24.41 -0.93
C LYS A 119 -21.56 25.80 -0.38
N ALA A 120 -22.61 26.43 0.11
CA ALA A 120 -22.52 27.76 0.72
C ALA A 120 -21.70 27.74 2.03
N ALA A 121 -21.86 26.68 2.86
CA ALA A 121 -21.07 26.50 4.07
C ALA A 121 -19.58 26.29 3.75
N MET A 122 -19.27 25.46 2.76
CA MET A 122 -17.90 25.22 2.29
C MET A 122 -17.19 26.53 1.94
N PHE A 123 -17.83 27.40 1.17
CA PHE A 123 -17.24 28.69 0.82
C PHE A 123 -17.10 29.64 2.02
N ARG A 124 -18.05 29.65 2.94
CA ARG A 124 -17.92 30.49 4.16
C ARG A 124 -16.68 30.06 4.98
N HIS A 125 -16.49 28.77 5.22
CA HIS A 125 -15.34 28.28 5.95
C HIS A 125 -14.02 28.56 5.21
N LEU A 126 -14.00 28.42 3.88
CA LEU A 126 -12.83 28.74 3.09
C LEU A 126 -12.48 30.24 3.20
N VAL A 127 -13.47 31.12 3.10
CA VAL A 127 -13.26 32.57 3.24
C VAL A 127 -12.76 32.95 4.65
N GLU A 128 -13.30 32.34 5.69
CA GLU A 128 -12.82 32.60 7.06
C GLU A 128 -11.37 32.15 7.25
N TYR A 129 -10.99 31.01 6.68
CA TYR A 129 -9.62 30.55 6.68
C TYR A 129 -8.68 31.53 5.95
N GLU A 130 -9.07 32.01 4.77
CA GLU A 130 -8.29 33.00 3.99
C GLU A 130 -8.15 34.36 4.70
N LYS A 131 -9.05 34.69 5.60
CA LYS A 131 -8.93 35.87 6.50
C LYS A 131 -7.95 35.67 7.66
N GLY A 132 -7.38 34.45 7.79
CA GLY A 132 -6.48 34.09 8.88
C GLY A 132 -7.16 33.49 10.10
N ASN A 133 -8.46 33.21 10.05
CA ASN A 133 -9.18 32.48 11.10
C ASN A 133 -8.98 30.97 10.89
N GLU A 134 -8.19 30.35 11.73
CA GLU A 134 -7.85 28.93 11.59
C GLU A 134 -8.99 28.02 12.08
N PHE A 135 -9.65 28.42 13.18
CA PHE A 135 -10.68 27.62 13.85
C PHE A 135 -12.02 28.37 13.87
N ASP A 136 -13.09 27.61 13.66
CA ASP A 136 -14.45 28.10 13.78
C ASP A 136 -14.81 28.32 15.27
N PRO A 137 -15.18 29.54 15.68
CA PRO A 137 -15.49 29.83 17.07
C PRO A 137 -16.75 29.12 17.59
N GLU A 138 -17.66 28.70 16.73
CA GLU A 138 -18.88 27.98 17.13
C GLU A 138 -18.60 26.51 17.46
N THR A 139 -17.80 25.84 16.63
CA THR A 139 -17.59 24.38 16.73
C THR A 139 -16.24 24.00 17.32
N GLY A 140 -15.28 24.92 17.32
CA GLY A 140 -13.88 24.66 17.64
C GLY A 140 -13.14 23.85 16.57
N CYS A 141 -13.80 23.45 15.48
CA CYS A 141 -13.19 22.69 14.41
C CYS A 141 -12.38 23.59 13.48
N HIS A 142 -11.31 23.03 12.92
CA HIS A 142 -10.50 23.72 11.92
C HIS A 142 -11.33 24.04 10.67
N HIS A 143 -11.28 25.26 10.14
CA HIS A 143 -12.06 25.66 8.97
C HIS A 143 -11.80 24.79 7.74
N LEU A 144 -10.53 24.39 7.46
CA LEU A 144 -10.24 23.47 6.34
C LEU A 144 -10.84 22.08 6.55
N ALA A 145 -10.96 21.60 7.79
CA ALA A 145 -11.66 20.34 8.05
C ALA A 145 -13.15 20.45 7.72
N GLN A 146 -13.78 21.60 8.02
CA GLN A 146 -15.15 21.87 7.64
C GLN A 146 -15.33 22.04 6.13
N VAL A 147 -14.35 22.62 5.42
CA VAL A 147 -14.33 22.66 3.94
C VAL A 147 -14.32 21.23 3.38
N ALA A 148 -13.41 20.39 3.88
CA ALA A 148 -13.30 18.98 3.44
C ALA A 148 -14.58 18.20 3.75
N TRP A 149 -15.15 18.35 4.94
CA TRP A 149 -16.42 17.73 5.33
C TRP A 149 -17.56 18.11 4.38
N ASN A 150 -17.72 19.42 4.10
CA ASN A 150 -18.76 19.90 3.19
C ASN A 150 -18.57 19.36 1.77
N ALA A 151 -17.31 19.24 1.29
CA ALA A 151 -17.02 18.64 -0.02
C ALA A 151 -17.42 17.15 -0.06
N ILE A 152 -17.12 16.39 1.01
CA ILE A 152 -17.52 14.98 1.14
C ILE A 152 -19.05 14.86 1.16
N ALA A 153 -19.74 15.70 1.93
CA ALA A 153 -21.20 15.71 1.98
C ALA A 153 -21.83 16.00 0.61
N ILE A 154 -21.29 16.97 -0.15
CA ILE A 154 -21.71 17.27 -1.51
C ILE A 154 -21.47 16.08 -2.45
N LEU A 155 -20.30 15.44 -2.35
CA LEU A 155 -19.96 14.26 -3.15
C LEU A 155 -20.95 13.14 -2.88
N HIS A 156 -21.20 12.82 -1.61
CA HIS A 156 -22.16 11.79 -1.18
C HIS A 156 -23.56 12.05 -1.79
N ILE A 157 -24.10 13.28 -1.63
CA ILE A 157 -25.41 13.63 -2.20
C ILE A 157 -25.46 13.42 -3.72
N LYS A 158 -24.33 13.66 -4.41
CA LYS A 158 -24.27 13.50 -5.86
C LYS A 158 -24.10 12.06 -6.32
N THR A 159 -23.49 11.21 -5.51
CA THR A 159 -23.26 9.79 -5.83
C THR A 159 -24.43 8.90 -5.44
N GLU A 160 -25.12 9.21 -4.35
CA GLU A 160 -26.25 8.41 -3.85
C GLU A 160 -27.60 8.77 -4.53
N ASN A 161 -27.70 9.94 -5.16
CA ASN A 161 -28.90 10.39 -5.88
C ASN A 161 -28.83 10.15 -7.40
N ILE A 162 -28.09 9.12 -7.87
CA ILE A 162 -28.03 8.71 -9.27
C ILE A 162 -29.12 7.70 -9.60
#